data_15b2595f54071f3b015754e93bb6eb8d
#
_entry.id   15b2595f54071f3b015754e93bb6eb8d
#
_cell.length_a   1.000
_cell.length_b   1.000
_cell.length_c   1.000
_cell.angle_alpha   90.00
_cell.angle_beta   90.00
_cell.angle_gamma   90.00
#
_symmetry.space_group_name_H-M   'P 1'
#
loop_
_entity.id
_entity.type
_entity.pdbx_description
1 polymer ?
#
loop_
_entity_poly.entity_id
_entity_poly.type
_entity_poly.pdbx_seq_one_letter_code
_entity_poly.pdbx_strand_id
1 'polypeptide(L)'
;MKMYTRIANQNSYSYIKRKRKDVKYIVIHFTANKGDTAKNNADYFATGNTRQVGAHFFVDKKGDIARSIRLNRTAWAVGGERYGDYKESGGAKYFRKCTNENSVSIELCDCND
;
A
#
# COMPACT_ATOMS: atom_id res chain seq x y z
N MET A 1 -15.70 6.62 12.33
CA MET A 1 -14.37 6.53 11.66
C MET A 1 -13.28 6.79 12.68
N LYS A 2 -12.32 5.90 12.74
CA LYS A 2 -11.13 6.07 13.59
C LYS A 2 -9.90 6.16 12.71
N MET A 3 -8.91 6.93 13.15
CA MET A 3 -7.61 7.01 12.49
C MET A 3 -6.53 6.53 13.45
N TYR A 4 -5.72 5.62 12.97
CA TYR A 4 -4.60 5.04 13.72
C TYR A 4 -3.30 5.40 13.03
N THR A 5 -2.23 5.52 13.80
CA THR A 5 -0.87 5.51 13.25
C THR A 5 -0.11 4.39 13.92
N ARG A 6 0.30 3.42 13.14
CA ARG A 6 1.18 2.35 13.60
C ARG A 6 2.17 2.04 12.49
N ILE A 7 3.36 2.53 12.66
CA ILE A 7 4.37 2.48 11.62
C ILE A 7 4.87 1.05 11.42
N ALA A 8 4.89 0.63 10.16
CA ALA A 8 5.36 -0.67 9.72
C ALA A 8 6.84 -0.86 10.05
N ASN A 9 7.24 -2.13 10.09
CA ASN A 9 8.66 -2.46 10.23
C ASN A 9 9.44 -2.11 8.94
N GLN A 10 10.76 -2.12 9.02
CA GLN A 10 11.64 -1.65 7.96
C GLN A 10 11.55 -2.47 6.66
N ASN A 11 11.01 -3.69 6.72
CA ASN A 11 10.83 -4.49 5.51
C ASN A 11 9.82 -3.89 4.55
N SER A 12 8.89 -3.09 5.06
CA SER A 12 7.72 -2.61 4.31
C SER A 12 7.99 -1.37 3.47
N TYR A 13 9.07 -0.64 3.74
CA TYR A 13 9.34 0.62 3.07
C TYR A 13 10.84 0.89 2.89
N SER A 14 11.15 1.79 1.96
CA SER A 14 12.52 2.25 1.75
C SER A 14 12.94 3.25 2.84
N TYR A 15 14.16 3.11 3.32
CA TYR A 15 14.73 4.07 4.27
C TYR A 15 15.04 5.43 3.61
N ILE A 16 15.08 5.48 2.28
CA ILE A 16 15.33 6.72 1.54
C ILE A 16 14.09 7.61 1.59
N LYS A 17 14.26 8.85 2.02
CA LYS A 17 13.16 9.82 2.07
C LYS A 17 12.86 10.38 0.69
N ARG A 18 11.59 10.68 0.46
CA ARG A 18 11.13 11.36 -0.75
C ARG A 18 10.41 12.65 -0.39
N LYS A 19 10.23 13.51 -1.38
CA LYS A 19 9.52 14.78 -1.21
C LYS A 19 8.07 14.64 -1.67
N ARG A 20 7.20 15.46 -1.13
CA ARG A 20 5.78 15.49 -1.53
C ARG A 20 5.62 15.68 -3.04
N LYS A 21 6.45 16.52 -3.65
CA LYS A 21 6.42 16.77 -5.10
C LYS A 21 6.72 15.54 -5.95
N ASP A 22 7.34 14.53 -5.38
CA ASP A 22 7.66 13.29 -6.09
C ASP A 22 6.44 12.40 -6.26
N VAL A 23 5.39 12.62 -5.48
CA VAL A 23 4.16 11.82 -5.53
C VAL A 23 3.29 12.29 -6.68
N LYS A 24 3.03 11.40 -7.62
CA LYS A 24 2.25 11.65 -8.84
C LYS A 24 0.99 10.80 -8.94
N TYR A 25 0.93 9.68 -8.22
CA TYR A 25 -0.14 8.68 -8.36
C TYR A 25 -0.66 8.23 -7.02
N ILE A 26 -1.93 7.85 -6.99
CA ILE A 26 -2.55 7.12 -5.90
C ILE A 26 -2.88 5.74 -6.46
N VAL A 27 -2.44 4.69 -5.77
CA VAL A 27 -2.68 3.30 -6.18
C VAL A 27 -3.60 2.65 -5.17
N ILE A 28 -4.69 2.09 -5.65
CA ILE A 28 -5.65 1.38 -4.83
C ILE A 28 -5.47 -0.12 -5.04
N HIS A 29 -5.23 -0.83 -3.95
CA HIS A 29 -5.17 -2.29 -3.91
C HIS A 29 -6.29 -2.81 -3.01
N PHE A 30 -6.45 -4.11 -2.97
CA PHE A 30 -7.31 -4.76 -1.99
C PHE A 30 -6.55 -5.93 -1.37
N THR A 31 -6.83 -6.18 -0.08
CA THR A 31 -6.07 -7.19 0.66
C THR A 31 -6.44 -8.61 0.28
N ALA A 32 -7.61 -8.82 -0.30
CA ALA A 32 -8.18 -10.12 -0.64
C ALA A 32 -8.35 -11.01 0.60
N ASN A 33 -8.41 -10.43 1.79
CA ASN A 33 -8.63 -11.14 3.05
C ASN A 33 -10.03 -10.84 3.56
N LYS A 34 -10.82 -11.87 3.74
CA LYS A 34 -12.18 -11.70 4.26
C LYS A 34 -12.14 -11.33 5.74
N GLY A 35 -12.86 -10.27 6.10
CA GLY A 35 -13.05 -9.86 7.49
C GLY A 35 -11.89 -9.12 8.13
N ASP A 36 -10.83 -8.81 7.40
CA ASP A 36 -9.72 -8.08 7.98
C ASP A 36 -10.07 -6.60 8.18
N THR A 37 -9.35 -5.96 9.09
CA THR A 37 -9.54 -4.55 9.43
C THR A 37 -8.29 -3.75 9.17
N ALA A 38 -8.44 -2.42 9.16
CA ALA A 38 -7.30 -1.51 9.05
C ALA A 38 -6.29 -1.77 10.17
N LYS A 39 -6.78 -1.95 11.40
CA LYS A 39 -5.93 -2.24 12.56
C LYS A 39 -5.19 -3.56 12.43
N ASN A 40 -5.87 -4.62 11.98
CA ASN A 40 -5.23 -5.93 11.79
C ASN A 40 -4.04 -5.84 10.84
N ASN A 41 -4.23 -5.14 9.72
CA ASN A 41 -3.17 -4.99 8.73
C ASN A 41 -2.03 -4.11 9.25
N ALA A 42 -2.33 -3.01 9.91
CA ALA A 42 -1.30 -2.15 10.49
C ALA A 42 -0.47 -2.92 11.53
N ASP A 43 -1.12 -3.70 12.39
CA ASP A 43 -0.44 -4.51 13.40
C ASP A 43 0.47 -5.56 12.75
N TYR A 44 -0.01 -6.23 11.70
CA TYR A 44 0.78 -7.22 10.97
C TYR A 44 2.03 -6.60 10.36
N PHE A 45 1.89 -5.48 9.68
CA PHE A 45 3.05 -4.83 9.04
C PHE A 45 4.01 -4.21 10.06
N ALA A 46 3.53 -3.89 11.26
CA ALA A 46 4.40 -3.40 12.32
C ALA A 46 5.28 -4.50 12.91
N THR A 47 4.76 -5.71 13.07
CA THR A 47 5.44 -6.76 13.85
C THR A 47 5.64 -8.08 13.12
N GLY A 48 4.78 -8.44 12.16
CA GLY A 48 4.77 -9.76 11.55
C GLY A 48 5.33 -9.87 10.14
N ASN A 49 5.39 -8.75 9.42
CA ASN A 49 5.82 -8.79 8.02
C ASN A 49 7.31 -9.04 7.89
N THR A 50 7.67 -10.08 7.14
CA THR A 50 9.06 -10.43 6.84
C THR A 50 9.44 -10.20 5.39
N ARG A 51 8.50 -9.72 4.58
CA ARG A 51 8.66 -9.54 3.14
C ARG A 51 8.81 -8.05 2.80
N GLN A 52 9.43 -7.78 1.66
CA GLN A 52 9.56 -6.43 1.11
C GLN A 52 8.23 -6.03 0.46
N VAL A 53 7.24 -5.75 1.29
CA VAL A 53 5.90 -5.37 0.86
C VAL A 53 5.26 -4.47 1.93
N GLY A 54 4.46 -3.50 1.50
CA GLY A 54 3.75 -2.61 2.42
C GLY A 54 2.87 -1.62 1.70
N ALA A 55 2.08 -0.89 2.45
CA ALA A 55 1.21 0.17 1.95
C ALA A 55 1.23 1.35 2.89
N HIS A 56 0.94 2.54 2.38
CA HIS A 56 0.89 3.74 3.21
C HIS A 56 -0.32 3.73 4.13
N PHE A 57 -1.49 3.32 3.61
CA PHE A 57 -2.74 3.33 4.35
C PHE A 57 -3.50 2.03 4.16
N PHE A 58 -4.21 1.64 5.21
CA PHE A 58 -5.23 0.59 5.18
C PHE A 58 -6.57 1.21 5.54
N VAL A 59 -7.61 0.92 4.76
CA VAL A 59 -8.97 1.43 4.96
C VAL A 59 -9.92 0.25 5.01
N ASP A 60 -10.78 0.18 6.01
CA ASP A 60 -11.72 -0.92 6.16
C ASP A 60 -13.18 -0.49 5.94
N LYS A 61 -14.07 -1.46 5.98
CA LYS A 61 -15.51 -1.24 5.72
C LYS A 61 -16.19 -0.38 6.78
N LYS A 62 -15.62 -0.28 7.97
CA LYS A 62 -16.12 0.64 9.01
C LYS A 62 -15.71 2.09 8.72
N GLY A 63 -14.84 2.30 7.76
CA GLY A 63 -14.26 3.59 7.48
C GLY A 63 -13.06 3.92 8.36
N ASP A 64 -12.55 2.96 9.12
CA ASP A 64 -11.34 3.16 9.90
C ASP A 64 -10.13 3.20 8.98
N ILE A 65 -9.18 4.05 9.30
CA ILE A 65 -7.96 4.26 8.51
C ILE A 65 -6.75 4.05 9.39
N ALA A 66 -5.80 3.23 8.92
CA ALA A 66 -4.51 3.07 9.58
C ALA A 66 -3.41 3.63 8.69
N ARG A 67 -2.60 4.54 9.23
CA ARG A 67 -1.35 4.96 8.60
C ARG A 67 -0.27 3.97 9.00
N SER A 68 0.28 3.29 8.01
CA SER A 68 1.31 2.27 8.21
C SER A 68 2.69 2.76 7.79
N ILE A 69 2.78 3.58 6.75
CA ILE A 69 4.03 4.15 6.24
C ILE A 69 3.81 5.65 6.06
N ARG A 70 4.80 6.43 6.44
CA ARG A 70 4.75 7.89 6.26
C ARG A 70 4.85 8.25 4.78
N LEU A 71 4.19 9.32 4.39
CA LEU A 71 4.14 9.74 2.97
C LEU A 71 5.51 10.15 2.42
N ASN A 72 6.45 10.54 3.28
CA ASN A 72 7.81 10.85 2.86
C ASN A 72 8.70 9.61 2.68
N ARG A 73 8.10 8.42 2.72
CA ARG A 73 8.77 7.14 2.48
C ARG A 73 8.12 6.41 1.32
N THR A 74 8.91 5.65 0.61
CA THR A 74 8.46 4.78 -0.48
C THR A 74 7.97 3.47 0.11
N ALA A 75 6.73 3.09 -0.19
CA ALA A 75 6.21 1.77 0.18
C ALA A 75 6.50 0.75 -0.93
N TRP A 76 6.78 -0.49 -0.56
CA TRP A 76 6.97 -1.58 -1.52
C TRP A 76 5.60 -2.17 -1.89
N ALA A 77 4.88 -1.50 -2.79
CA ALA A 77 3.48 -1.79 -3.08
C ALA A 77 3.16 -2.01 -4.55
N VAL A 78 3.97 -1.46 -5.46
CA VAL A 78 3.71 -1.53 -6.90
C VAL A 78 4.67 -2.52 -7.54
N GLY A 79 4.14 -3.49 -8.29
CA GLY A 79 4.95 -4.50 -8.95
C GLY A 79 5.78 -3.93 -10.10
N GLY A 80 6.91 -4.57 -10.35
CA GLY A 80 7.84 -4.18 -11.40
C GLY A 80 7.68 -4.92 -12.71
N GLU A 81 6.71 -5.82 -12.84
CA GLU A 81 6.54 -6.65 -14.04
C GLU A 81 5.26 -6.34 -14.77
N ARG A 82 5.29 -6.56 -16.07
CA ARG A 82 4.13 -6.47 -16.94
C ARG A 82 3.63 -7.87 -17.22
N TYR A 83 2.41 -8.16 -16.76
CA TYR A 83 1.81 -9.48 -16.96
C TYR A 83 1.25 -9.62 -18.37
N GLY A 84 1.19 -10.86 -18.87
CA GLY A 84 0.64 -11.15 -20.19
C GLY A 84 -0.82 -10.76 -20.37
N ASP A 85 -1.59 -10.79 -19.28
CA ASP A 85 -3.01 -10.44 -19.24
C ASP A 85 -3.26 -8.97 -18.85
N TYR A 86 -2.29 -8.13 -19.06
CA TYR A 86 -2.32 -6.74 -18.59
C TYR A 86 -3.57 -5.95 -19.01
N LYS A 87 -4.20 -6.34 -20.10
CA LYS A 87 -5.43 -5.68 -20.57
C LYS A 87 -6.60 -5.92 -19.63
N GLU A 88 -6.65 -7.09 -19.02
CA GLU A 88 -7.70 -7.50 -18.09
C GLU A 88 -7.38 -7.10 -16.66
N SER A 89 -6.12 -7.26 -16.24
CA SER A 89 -5.68 -6.92 -14.89
C SER A 89 -5.60 -5.41 -14.63
N GLY A 90 -5.63 -4.59 -15.68
CA GLY A 90 -5.48 -3.15 -15.58
C GLY A 90 -4.03 -2.72 -15.32
N GLY A 91 -3.83 -1.44 -15.20
CA GLY A 91 -2.52 -0.89 -14.83
C GLY A 91 -1.46 -0.87 -15.91
N ALA A 92 -1.60 -1.64 -16.97
CA ALA A 92 -0.56 -1.76 -18.01
C ALA A 92 -0.18 -0.44 -18.66
N LYS A 93 -1.14 0.46 -18.79
CA LYS A 93 -0.94 1.82 -19.30
C LYS A 93 0.07 2.59 -18.46
N TYR A 94 0.12 2.29 -17.16
CA TYR A 94 0.98 2.98 -16.20
C TYR A 94 2.22 2.17 -15.83
N PHE A 95 2.44 1.03 -16.48
CA PHE A 95 3.64 0.22 -16.25
C PHE A 95 4.90 1.06 -16.48
N ARG A 96 5.79 1.07 -15.51
CA ARG A 96 7.01 1.90 -15.44
C ARG A 96 6.77 3.41 -15.34
N LYS A 97 5.51 3.86 -15.36
CA LYS A 97 5.15 5.26 -15.11
C LYS A 97 4.79 5.47 -13.65
N CYS A 98 3.91 4.61 -13.13
CA CYS A 98 3.59 4.58 -11.71
C CYS A 98 4.55 3.61 -11.02
N THR A 99 5.33 4.11 -10.08
CA THR A 99 6.36 3.37 -9.38
C THR A 99 6.17 3.50 -7.88
N ASN A 100 6.89 2.71 -7.10
CA ASN A 100 6.90 2.84 -5.65
C ASN A 100 7.33 4.24 -5.21
N GLU A 101 8.30 4.82 -5.90
CA GLU A 101 8.89 6.11 -5.56
C GLU A 101 7.95 7.28 -5.79
N ASN A 102 6.98 7.16 -6.70
CA ASN A 102 6.11 8.28 -7.09
C ASN A 102 4.63 8.06 -6.77
N SER A 103 4.30 7.10 -5.92
CA SER A 103 2.91 6.78 -5.59
C SER A 103 2.65 6.68 -4.10
N VAL A 104 1.38 6.86 -3.75
CA VAL A 104 0.82 6.54 -2.44
C VAL A 104 -0.05 5.31 -2.61
N SER A 105 0.16 4.31 -1.78
CA SER A 105 -0.57 3.04 -1.85
C SER A 105 -1.60 2.94 -0.73
N ILE A 106 -2.82 2.61 -1.11
CA ILE A 106 -3.95 2.45 -0.21
C ILE A 106 -4.51 1.04 -0.41
N GLU A 107 -4.62 0.29 0.68
CA GLU A 107 -5.20 -1.06 0.68
C GLU A 107 -6.61 -1.03 1.24
N LEU A 108 -7.55 -1.60 0.50
CA LEU A 108 -8.92 -1.79 0.95
C LEU A 108 -9.03 -3.15 1.66
N CYS A 109 -9.41 -3.12 2.92
CA CYS A 109 -9.54 -4.32 3.74
C CYS A 109 -10.91 -4.98 3.54
N ASP A 110 -10.98 -6.29 3.76
CA ASP A 110 -12.20 -7.09 3.56
C ASP A 110 -12.78 -6.87 2.15
N CYS A 111 -11.91 -6.82 1.16
CA CYS A 111 -12.25 -6.56 -0.22
C CYS A 111 -11.55 -7.58 -1.12
N ASN A 112 -12.30 -8.22 -2.01
CA ASN A 112 -11.79 -9.25 -2.91
C ASN A 112 -11.71 -8.80 -4.36
N ASP A 113 -12.31 -7.68 -4.67
CA ASP A 113 -12.35 -7.15 -6.05
C ASP A 113 -12.60 -5.65 -6.09
#